data_c4995a201da10b61f709393773e89fb9
#
_entry.id   c4995a201da10b61f709393773e89fb9
#
_cell.length_a   1.000
_cell.length_b   1.000
_cell.length_c   1.000
_cell.angle_alpha   90.00
_cell.angle_beta   90.00
_cell.angle_gamma   90.00
#
_symmetry.space_group_name_H-M   'P 1'
#
loop_
_entity.id
_entity.type
_entity.pdbx_description
1 polymer ?
#
loop_
_entity_poly.entity_id
_entity_poly.type
_entity_poly.pdbx_seq_one_letter_code
_entity_poly.pdbx_strand_id
1 'polypeptide(L)'
;GRGVLPTPRAEALRPQVATVLQGIAAMLEPTTFNAQNSNRTFVIALHENPALMLGAELQNQISSAAPGIRLRFALPETPLLPAQMENGDVDIYVGVNAGAHDAWVRRKLFDDKYATAQRKGHPRGTGPMDLESYCSLSHLVVSSEGDPFAGFVDQHLAGLGHQRNVVMSTQSYAMAPAIVAGTDLLCTLPRRMLLRFTQTLDIFPPPLDLPPIVIGMYWHPKNSQDPANRWLREQLLQAAGRQV
;
A
#
# COMPACT_ATOMS: atom_id res chain seq x y z
N GLY A 1 -57.27 27.08 -18.31
CA GLY A 1 -56.07 27.59 -18.99
C GLY A 1 -56.04 27.05 -20.42
N ARG A 2 -55.94 27.90 -21.42
CA ARG A 2 -55.79 27.50 -22.82
C ARG A 2 -54.44 26.82 -22.96
N GLY A 3 -54.43 25.50 -23.26
CA GLY A 3 -53.22 24.73 -23.54
C GLY A 3 -52.46 25.31 -24.74
N VAL A 4 -51.14 25.30 -24.69
CA VAL A 4 -50.27 25.68 -25.82
C VAL A 4 -50.19 24.47 -26.76
N LEU A 5 -50.52 24.68 -28.02
CA LEU A 5 -50.37 23.66 -29.07
C LEU A 5 -49.04 23.90 -29.80
N PRO A 6 -48.26 22.83 -30.12
CA PRO A 6 -47.04 22.97 -30.86
C PRO A 6 -47.29 23.48 -32.27
N THR A 7 -46.41 24.30 -32.79
CA THR A 7 -46.43 24.75 -34.20
C THR A 7 -45.98 23.61 -35.11
N PRO A 8 -46.35 23.60 -36.41
CA PRO A 8 -45.86 22.60 -37.37
C PRO A 8 -44.34 22.47 -37.40
N ARG A 9 -43.64 23.58 -37.20
CA ARG A 9 -42.16 23.60 -37.08
C ARG A 9 -41.69 22.92 -35.82
N ALA A 10 -42.35 23.09 -34.69
CA ALA A 10 -42.03 22.44 -33.43
C ALA A 10 -42.24 20.91 -33.51
N GLU A 11 -43.30 20.47 -34.19
CA GLU A 11 -43.52 19.05 -34.43
C GLU A 11 -42.48 18.42 -35.34
N ALA A 12 -42.07 19.10 -36.40
CA ALA A 12 -41.02 18.65 -37.30
C ALA A 12 -39.64 18.53 -36.61
N LEU A 13 -39.38 19.36 -35.60
CA LEU A 13 -38.12 19.31 -34.83
C LEU A 13 -38.15 18.30 -33.67
N ARG A 14 -39.32 17.84 -33.23
CA ARG A 14 -39.47 16.94 -32.09
C ARG A 14 -38.56 15.69 -32.13
N PRO A 15 -38.44 14.94 -33.25
CA PRO A 15 -37.59 13.77 -33.30
C PRO A 15 -36.11 14.12 -33.12
N GLN A 16 -35.66 15.21 -33.74
CA GLN A 16 -34.27 15.65 -33.64
C GLN A 16 -33.93 16.12 -32.23
N VAL A 17 -34.80 16.89 -31.59
CA VAL A 17 -34.65 17.32 -30.20
C VAL A 17 -34.63 16.11 -29.25
N ALA A 18 -35.53 15.13 -29.46
CA ALA A 18 -35.54 13.92 -28.66
C ALA A 18 -34.22 13.14 -28.77
N THR A 19 -33.66 13.01 -29.96
CA THR A 19 -32.34 12.35 -30.16
C THR A 19 -31.22 13.08 -29.45
N VAL A 20 -31.20 14.42 -29.52
CA VAL A 20 -30.20 15.23 -28.80
C VAL A 20 -30.34 15.08 -27.29
N LEU A 21 -31.56 15.15 -26.77
CA LEU A 21 -31.82 14.99 -25.33
C LEU A 21 -31.46 13.58 -24.84
N GLN A 22 -31.71 12.52 -25.62
CA GLN A 22 -31.30 11.17 -25.32
C GLN A 22 -29.76 11.05 -25.31
N GLY A 23 -29.05 11.70 -26.26
CA GLY A 23 -27.60 11.76 -26.27
C GLY A 23 -27.04 12.45 -25.02
N ILE A 24 -27.63 13.57 -24.61
CA ILE A 24 -27.23 14.27 -23.38
C ILE A 24 -27.52 13.39 -22.14
N ALA A 25 -28.70 12.75 -22.08
CA ALA A 25 -29.03 11.85 -20.98
C ALA A 25 -28.02 10.70 -20.85
N ALA A 26 -27.61 10.09 -21.98
CA ALA A 26 -26.62 9.04 -22.01
C ALA A 26 -25.21 9.52 -21.55
N MET A 27 -24.86 10.78 -21.81
CA MET A 27 -23.61 11.39 -21.30
C MET A 27 -23.67 11.66 -19.79
N LEU A 28 -24.85 11.88 -19.24
CA LEU A 28 -25.09 12.17 -17.82
C LEU A 28 -25.34 10.90 -17.00
N GLU A 29 -25.58 9.76 -17.64
CA GLU A 29 -25.67 8.50 -16.91
C GLU A 29 -24.35 8.22 -16.16
N PRO A 30 -24.41 7.88 -14.86
CA PRO A 30 -23.22 7.51 -14.11
C PRO A 30 -22.56 6.33 -14.81
N THR A 31 -21.30 6.48 -15.19
CA THR A 31 -20.50 5.35 -15.70
C THR A 31 -20.47 4.25 -14.64
N THR A 32 -21.21 3.17 -14.87
CA THR A 32 -21.19 2.01 -13.97
C THR A 32 -19.97 1.18 -14.29
N PHE A 33 -19.14 0.89 -13.27
CA PHE A 33 -18.05 -0.04 -13.42
C PHE A 33 -18.54 -1.47 -13.18
N ASN A 34 -18.44 -2.31 -14.19
CA ASN A 34 -18.72 -3.74 -14.05
C ASN A 34 -17.41 -4.50 -13.98
N ALA A 35 -17.03 -4.91 -12.77
CA ALA A 35 -15.76 -5.60 -12.52
C ALA A 35 -15.67 -6.94 -13.26
N GLN A 36 -16.77 -7.71 -13.33
CA GLN A 36 -16.78 -9.05 -13.96
C GLN A 36 -16.44 -9.01 -15.46
N ASN A 37 -16.83 -7.92 -16.13
CA ASN A 37 -16.61 -7.77 -17.57
C ASN A 37 -15.45 -6.83 -17.92
N SER A 38 -14.70 -6.35 -16.90
CA SER A 38 -13.61 -5.40 -17.10
C SER A 38 -12.30 -6.11 -17.40
N ASN A 39 -11.56 -5.60 -18.39
CA ASN A 39 -10.18 -5.99 -18.69
C ASN A 39 -9.16 -4.92 -18.28
N ARG A 40 -9.56 -4.03 -17.34
CA ARG A 40 -8.70 -2.93 -16.89
C ARG A 40 -7.45 -3.46 -16.18
N THR A 41 -6.34 -2.79 -16.40
CA THR A 41 -5.15 -2.95 -15.55
C THR A 41 -5.16 -1.84 -14.50
N PHE A 42 -5.11 -2.21 -13.23
CA PHE A 42 -4.90 -1.26 -12.13
C PHE A 42 -3.44 -1.22 -11.74
N VAL A 43 -2.91 -0.02 -11.56
CA VAL A 43 -1.54 0.22 -11.12
C VAL A 43 -1.56 0.70 -9.67
N ILE A 44 -0.97 -0.08 -8.78
CA ILE A 44 -0.83 0.26 -7.36
C ILE A 44 0.65 0.51 -7.10
N ALA A 45 0.98 1.75 -6.72
CA ALA A 45 2.32 2.07 -6.26
C ALA A 45 2.46 1.68 -4.78
N LEU A 46 3.45 0.86 -4.45
CA LEU A 46 3.70 0.43 -3.08
C LEU A 46 5.11 -0.15 -2.93
N HIS A 47 5.67 -0.03 -1.72
CA HIS A 47 6.92 -0.71 -1.38
C HIS A 47 6.69 -2.20 -1.12
N GLU A 48 7.78 -2.98 -1.03
CA GLU A 48 7.73 -4.43 -0.86
C GLU A 48 6.96 -4.88 0.39
N ASN A 49 7.07 -4.17 1.52
CA ASN A 49 6.39 -4.56 2.75
C ASN A 49 4.85 -4.62 2.57
N PRO A 50 4.13 -3.57 2.18
CA PRO A 50 2.69 -3.68 1.92
C PRO A 50 2.37 -4.62 0.75
N ALA A 51 3.25 -4.78 -0.26
CA ALA A 51 3.06 -5.74 -1.34
C ALA A 51 3.07 -7.19 -0.82
N LEU A 52 4.02 -7.55 0.03
CA LEU A 52 4.10 -8.85 0.69
C LEU A 52 2.88 -9.11 1.58
N MET A 53 2.33 -8.07 2.21
CA MET A 53 1.17 -8.19 3.09
C MET A 53 -0.13 -8.38 2.31
N LEU A 54 -0.38 -7.59 1.28
CA LEU A 54 -1.68 -7.49 0.63
C LEU A 54 -1.78 -8.30 -0.66
N GLY A 55 -0.66 -8.55 -1.34
CA GLY A 55 -0.66 -8.98 -2.74
C GLY A 55 -1.38 -10.29 -2.99
N ALA A 56 -1.12 -11.32 -2.19
CA ALA A 56 -1.73 -12.63 -2.40
C ALA A 56 -3.25 -12.59 -2.16
N GLU A 57 -3.68 -11.95 -1.06
CA GLU A 57 -5.10 -11.86 -0.72
C GLU A 57 -5.86 -11.00 -1.76
N LEU A 58 -5.29 -9.86 -2.13
CA LEU A 58 -5.86 -8.98 -3.15
C LEU A 58 -6.01 -9.71 -4.50
N GLN A 59 -4.98 -10.46 -4.93
CA GLN A 59 -5.03 -11.24 -6.17
C GLN A 59 -6.11 -12.32 -6.11
N ASN A 60 -6.22 -13.06 -5.01
CA ASN A 60 -7.22 -14.11 -4.85
C ASN A 60 -8.65 -13.54 -4.92
N GLN A 61 -8.90 -12.41 -4.25
CA GLN A 61 -10.21 -11.73 -4.29
C GLN A 61 -10.56 -11.27 -5.72
N ILE A 62 -9.61 -10.61 -6.38
CA ILE A 62 -9.84 -10.06 -7.72
C ILE A 62 -10.02 -11.18 -8.75
N SER A 63 -9.22 -12.24 -8.71
CA SER A 63 -9.36 -13.38 -9.62
C SER A 63 -10.75 -14.02 -9.54
N SER A 64 -11.33 -14.06 -8.34
CA SER A 64 -12.67 -14.63 -8.13
C SER A 64 -13.80 -13.70 -8.58
N ALA A 65 -13.65 -12.39 -8.34
CA ALA A 65 -14.71 -11.40 -8.58
C ALA A 65 -14.67 -10.79 -10.00
N ALA A 66 -13.47 -10.72 -10.60
CA ALA A 66 -13.21 -9.98 -11.82
C ALA A 66 -12.02 -10.58 -12.60
N PRO A 67 -12.18 -11.76 -13.23
CA PRO A 67 -11.06 -12.54 -13.79
C PRO A 67 -10.33 -11.85 -14.95
N GLY A 68 -10.93 -10.86 -15.61
CA GLY A 68 -10.30 -10.08 -16.67
C GLY A 68 -9.42 -8.93 -16.17
N ILE A 69 -9.53 -8.54 -14.90
CA ILE A 69 -8.75 -7.45 -14.32
C ILE A 69 -7.31 -7.90 -14.07
N ARG A 70 -6.37 -7.00 -14.34
CA ARG A 70 -4.95 -7.20 -14.08
C ARG A 70 -4.46 -6.21 -13.03
N LEU A 71 -3.58 -6.67 -12.14
CA LEU A 71 -2.88 -5.83 -11.17
C LEU A 71 -1.42 -5.64 -11.58
N ARG A 72 -0.95 -4.41 -11.49
CA ARG A 72 0.46 -4.06 -11.59
C ARG A 72 0.89 -3.41 -10.28
N PHE A 73 1.83 -4.02 -9.58
CA PHE A 73 2.54 -3.39 -8.48
C PHE A 73 3.76 -2.66 -9.03
N ALA A 74 3.89 -1.38 -8.68
CA ALA A 74 5.01 -0.54 -9.08
C ALA A 74 5.68 0.02 -7.82
N LEU A 75 7.01 0.10 -7.82
CA LEU A 75 7.71 0.81 -6.76
C LEU A 75 7.40 2.32 -6.88
N PRO A 76 7.09 3.01 -5.77
CA PRO A 76 6.85 4.44 -5.82
C PRO A 76 8.16 5.18 -6.11
N GLU A 77 8.16 5.95 -7.18
CA GLU A 77 9.23 6.89 -7.49
C GLU A 77 8.85 8.25 -6.87
N THR A 78 9.31 8.48 -5.65
CA THR A 78 8.83 9.59 -4.80
C THR A 78 8.74 10.95 -5.51
N PRO A 79 9.72 11.38 -6.33
CA PRO A 79 9.61 12.66 -7.04
C PRO A 79 8.54 12.67 -8.15
N LEU A 80 8.26 11.51 -8.76
CA LEU A 80 7.36 11.40 -9.93
C LEU A 80 5.94 10.98 -9.55
N LEU A 81 5.77 10.38 -8.39
CA LEU A 81 4.51 9.80 -7.95
C LEU A 81 3.31 10.78 -8.00
N PRO A 82 3.44 12.07 -7.60
CA PRO A 82 2.34 13.03 -7.74
C PRO A 82 1.87 13.19 -9.19
N ALA A 83 2.79 13.37 -10.12
CA ALA A 83 2.46 13.49 -11.53
C ALA A 83 1.87 12.19 -12.11
N GLN A 84 2.40 11.02 -11.73
CA GLN A 84 1.88 9.72 -12.14
C GLN A 84 0.43 9.51 -11.67
N MET A 85 0.10 9.94 -10.44
CA MET A 85 -1.27 9.86 -9.91
C MET A 85 -2.20 10.88 -10.57
N GLU A 86 -1.71 12.09 -10.84
CA GLU A 86 -2.45 13.11 -11.56
C GLU A 86 -2.74 12.69 -13.01
N ASN A 87 -1.78 12.12 -13.71
CA ASN A 87 -1.94 11.64 -15.08
C ASN A 87 -2.78 10.34 -15.18
N GLY A 88 -2.89 9.58 -14.10
CA GLY A 88 -3.59 8.29 -14.07
C GLY A 88 -2.70 7.09 -14.42
N ASP A 89 -1.37 7.29 -14.42
CA ASP A 89 -0.39 6.20 -14.58
C ASP A 89 -0.34 5.31 -13.33
N VAL A 90 -0.72 5.87 -12.17
CA VAL A 90 -0.91 5.19 -10.89
C VAL A 90 -2.33 5.46 -10.39
N ASP A 91 -3.08 4.41 -10.10
CA ASP A 91 -4.45 4.49 -9.59
C ASP A 91 -4.49 4.78 -8.08
N ILE A 92 -3.64 4.11 -7.31
CA ILE A 92 -3.57 4.20 -5.84
C ILE A 92 -2.11 4.04 -5.39
N TYR A 93 -1.72 4.83 -4.38
CA TYR A 93 -0.51 4.59 -3.61
C TYR A 93 -0.86 3.91 -2.28
N VAL A 94 -0.10 2.89 -1.88
CA VAL A 94 -0.23 2.20 -0.58
C VAL A 94 1.10 2.27 0.18
N GLY A 95 1.07 2.88 1.35
CA GLY A 95 2.28 3.06 2.15
C GLY A 95 2.06 3.85 3.43
N VAL A 96 3.16 4.28 4.05
CA VAL A 96 3.15 5.19 5.19
C VAL A 96 2.89 6.63 4.71
N ASN A 97 2.44 7.50 5.62
CA ASN A 97 2.12 8.89 5.29
C ASN A 97 3.35 9.76 4.95
N ALA A 98 4.57 9.23 5.05
CA ALA A 98 5.78 9.98 4.75
C ALA A 98 5.83 10.31 3.25
N GLY A 99 5.71 11.62 2.91
CA GLY A 99 5.76 12.11 1.54
C GLY A 99 4.42 12.07 0.78
N ALA A 100 3.31 11.75 1.42
CA ALA A 100 1.99 11.89 0.81
C ALA A 100 1.72 13.37 0.49
N HIS A 101 1.36 13.66 -0.76
CA HIS A 101 1.00 15.00 -1.19
C HIS A 101 -0.25 15.46 -0.42
N ASP A 102 -0.24 16.68 0.14
CA ASP A 102 -1.35 17.21 0.97
C ASP A 102 -2.70 17.22 0.26
N ALA A 103 -2.69 17.28 -1.07
CA ALA A 103 -3.88 17.26 -1.90
C ALA A 103 -4.51 15.86 -2.06
N TRP A 104 -3.83 14.79 -1.65
CA TRP A 104 -4.37 13.43 -1.85
C TRP A 104 -5.44 13.08 -0.81
N VAL A 105 -6.45 12.36 -1.27
CA VAL A 105 -7.41 11.71 -0.36
C VAL A 105 -6.76 10.46 0.23
N ARG A 106 -6.95 10.24 1.52
CA ARG A 106 -6.34 9.12 2.24
C ARG A 106 -7.37 8.32 3.01
N ARG A 107 -7.10 7.03 3.15
CA ARG A 107 -7.82 6.13 4.04
C ARG A 107 -6.85 5.12 4.65
N LYS A 108 -6.93 4.95 5.97
CA LYS A 108 -6.14 3.95 6.69
C LYS A 108 -6.57 2.55 6.26
N LEU A 109 -5.57 1.66 6.06
CA LEU A 109 -5.78 0.24 5.79
C LEU A 109 -5.59 -0.58 7.08
N PHE A 110 -4.43 -0.48 7.72
CA PHE A 110 -4.13 -1.20 8.95
C PHE A 110 -2.98 -0.56 9.73
N ASP A 111 -2.87 -0.96 10.99
CA ASP A 111 -1.70 -0.66 11.82
C ASP A 111 -0.78 -1.89 11.88
N ASP A 112 0.52 -1.63 12.01
CA ASP A 112 1.53 -2.64 12.29
C ASP A 112 2.47 -2.13 13.39
N LYS A 113 3.30 -3.02 13.93
CA LYS A 113 4.35 -2.71 14.92
C LYS A 113 5.68 -3.20 14.38
N TYR A 114 6.75 -2.70 14.95
CA TYR A 114 8.08 -3.30 14.71
C TYR A 114 8.24 -4.56 15.56
N ALA A 115 9.00 -5.51 15.01
CA ALA A 115 9.50 -6.67 15.73
C ALA A 115 10.95 -6.89 15.34
N THR A 116 11.72 -7.46 16.24
CA THR A 116 13.09 -7.91 15.99
C THR A 116 13.06 -9.40 15.63
N ALA A 117 13.89 -9.79 14.69
CA ALA A 117 14.05 -11.18 14.27
C ALA A 117 15.52 -11.60 14.25
N GLN A 118 15.74 -12.87 14.50
CA GLN A 118 16.99 -13.59 14.39
C GLN A 118 16.76 -14.97 13.80
N ARG A 119 17.79 -15.65 13.29
CA ARG A 119 17.66 -17.04 12.84
C ARG A 119 17.27 -17.98 13.97
N LYS A 120 16.63 -19.10 13.64
CA LYS A 120 16.47 -20.21 14.57
C LYS A 120 17.84 -20.73 15.05
N GLY A 121 17.92 -21.05 16.35
CA GLY A 121 19.17 -21.50 16.97
C GLY A 121 20.30 -20.45 16.98
N HIS A 122 19.94 -19.15 17.02
CA HIS A 122 20.93 -18.07 17.19
C HIS A 122 21.73 -18.26 18.50
N PRO A 123 23.07 -18.01 18.52
CA PRO A 123 23.94 -18.22 19.69
C PRO A 123 23.48 -17.51 20.97
N ARG A 124 22.81 -16.34 20.85
CA ARG A 124 22.29 -15.65 22.03
C ARG A 124 21.10 -16.38 22.71
N GLY A 125 20.53 -17.41 22.08
CA GLY A 125 19.28 -18.05 22.54
C GLY A 125 18.04 -17.19 22.28
N THR A 126 16.91 -17.57 22.94
CA THR A 126 15.59 -16.92 22.77
C THR A 126 15.12 -16.17 24.03
N GLY A 127 15.99 -16.03 25.03
CA GLY A 127 15.68 -15.29 26.26
C GLY A 127 15.39 -13.80 26.04
N PRO A 128 14.92 -13.11 27.07
CA PRO A 128 14.75 -11.67 27.05
C PRO A 128 16.01 -10.94 26.59
N MET A 129 15.89 -9.84 25.93
CA MET A 129 16.99 -9.02 25.45
C MET A 129 16.75 -7.59 25.92
N ASP A 130 17.71 -7.04 26.64
CA ASP A 130 17.73 -5.63 27.02
C ASP A 130 18.32 -4.77 25.89
N LEU A 131 18.25 -3.46 26.05
CA LEU A 131 18.68 -2.49 25.05
C LEU A 131 20.20 -2.55 24.80
N GLU A 132 21.00 -2.76 25.85
CA GLU A 132 22.47 -2.83 25.73
C GLU A 132 22.89 -4.06 24.92
N SER A 133 22.32 -5.23 25.25
CA SER A 133 22.52 -6.47 24.48
C SER A 133 22.09 -6.33 23.04
N TYR A 134 20.92 -5.70 22.81
CA TYR A 134 20.43 -5.42 21.46
C TYR A 134 21.43 -4.57 20.66
N CYS A 135 21.95 -3.50 21.25
CA CYS A 135 22.87 -2.59 20.57
C CYS A 135 24.25 -3.22 20.30
N SER A 136 24.70 -4.16 21.15
CA SER A 136 26.00 -4.84 20.99
C SER A 136 26.02 -5.90 19.90
N LEU A 137 24.88 -6.49 19.56
CA LEU A 137 24.76 -7.48 18.49
C LEU A 137 24.89 -6.84 17.11
N SER A 138 25.20 -7.66 16.11
CA SER A 138 25.30 -7.22 14.72
C SER A 138 23.94 -7.17 14.04
N HIS A 139 23.67 -6.08 13.32
CA HIS A 139 22.39 -5.83 12.69
C HIS A 139 22.47 -5.73 11.16
N LEU A 140 21.41 -6.21 10.51
CA LEU A 140 21.05 -5.86 9.16
C LEU A 140 19.95 -4.79 9.20
N VAL A 141 20.13 -3.69 8.46
CA VAL A 141 19.13 -2.64 8.28
C VAL A 141 18.55 -2.68 6.87
N VAL A 142 17.26 -2.37 6.75
CA VAL A 142 16.64 -2.03 5.45
C VAL A 142 16.60 -0.52 5.36
N SER A 143 17.37 0.04 4.42
CA SER A 143 17.45 1.47 4.16
C SER A 143 17.28 1.70 2.66
N SER A 144 16.16 2.29 2.25
CA SER A 144 15.85 2.60 0.86
C SER A 144 16.33 3.99 0.44
N GLU A 145 16.53 4.89 1.39
CA GLU A 145 16.92 6.29 1.15
C GLU A 145 17.83 6.78 2.29
N GLY A 146 18.67 7.77 2.01
CA GLY A 146 19.54 8.41 2.98
C GLY A 146 20.80 7.61 3.31
N ASP A 147 21.15 7.54 4.61
CA ASP A 147 22.31 6.77 5.07
C ASP A 147 22.06 5.27 4.90
N PRO A 148 22.91 4.54 4.14
CA PRO A 148 22.70 3.12 3.91
C PRO A 148 22.82 2.27 5.19
N PHE A 149 23.50 2.74 6.23
CA PHE A 149 23.71 2.01 7.49
C PHE A 149 22.86 2.55 8.66
N ALA A 150 21.94 3.45 8.39
CA ALA A 150 20.99 3.96 9.37
C ALA A 150 19.55 3.89 8.84
N GLY A 151 18.60 3.76 9.75
CA GLY A 151 17.17 3.74 9.44
C GLY A 151 16.35 4.31 10.57
N PHE A 152 15.05 4.08 10.50
CA PHE A 152 14.08 4.59 11.48
C PHE A 152 14.43 4.20 12.94
N VAL A 153 14.86 2.95 13.16
CA VAL A 153 15.26 2.46 14.50
C VAL A 153 16.49 3.21 15.01
N ASP A 154 17.43 3.53 14.13
CA ASP A 154 18.69 4.22 14.50
C ASP A 154 18.42 5.65 14.94
N GLN A 155 17.46 6.33 14.33
CA GLN A 155 17.00 7.67 14.75
C GLN A 155 16.42 7.64 16.16
N HIS A 156 15.63 6.59 16.50
CA HIS A 156 15.06 6.43 17.85
C HIS A 156 16.13 6.08 18.88
N LEU A 157 17.07 5.20 18.55
CA LEU A 157 18.20 4.87 19.41
C LEU A 157 19.07 6.11 19.71
N ALA A 158 19.35 6.92 18.70
CA ALA A 158 20.12 8.16 18.87
C ALA A 158 19.41 9.13 19.83
N GLY A 159 18.07 9.23 19.77
CA GLY A 159 17.27 10.00 20.72
C GLY A 159 17.37 9.52 22.18
N LEU A 160 17.71 8.25 22.38
CA LEU A 160 17.94 7.62 23.70
C LEU A 160 19.43 7.62 24.09
N GLY A 161 20.32 8.19 23.27
CA GLY A 161 21.77 8.18 23.51
C GLY A 161 22.44 6.84 23.20
N HIS A 162 21.81 5.95 22.41
CA HIS A 162 22.30 4.65 22.03
C HIS A 162 22.59 4.56 20.54
N GLN A 163 23.46 3.63 20.17
CA GLN A 163 23.77 3.25 18.80
C GLN A 163 23.93 1.74 18.73
N ARG A 164 23.36 1.11 17.70
CA ARG A 164 23.53 -0.33 17.45
C ARG A 164 24.62 -0.57 16.41
N ASN A 165 25.17 -1.79 16.40
CA ASN A 165 26.20 -2.20 15.45
C ASN A 165 25.56 -2.68 14.13
N VAL A 166 25.39 -1.78 13.17
CA VAL A 166 24.88 -2.11 11.83
C VAL A 166 26.05 -2.51 10.94
N VAL A 167 26.12 -3.78 10.53
CA VAL A 167 27.21 -4.34 9.73
C VAL A 167 26.78 -4.66 8.29
N MET A 168 25.47 -4.65 8.01
CA MET A 168 24.93 -4.93 6.69
C MET A 168 23.69 -4.09 6.42
N SER A 169 23.52 -3.66 5.18
CA SER A 169 22.32 -2.99 4.72
C SER A 169 21.79 -3.59 3.43
N THR A 170 20.48 -3.42 3.20
CA THR A 170 19.80 -3.77 1.95
C THR A 170 18.69 -2.76 1.68
N GLN A 171 18.29 -2.60 0.44
CA GLN A 171 17.09 -1.81 0.08
C GLN A 171 15.81 -2.66 0.01
N SER A 172 15.95 -3.99 0.12
CA SER A 172 14.84 -4.93 -0.06
C SER A 172 14.36 -5.49 1.28
N TYR A 173 13.10 -5.26 1.58
CA TYR A 173 12.41 -5.88 2.71
C TYR A 173 12.30 -7.41 2.56
N ALA A 174 12.18 -7.91 1.34
CA ALA A 174 12.07 -9.35 1.09
C ALA A 174 13.39 -10.09 1.29
N MET A 175 14.54 -9.45 0.99
CA MET A 175 15.87 -10.06 1.17
C MET A 175 16.29 -10.14 2.64
N ALA A 176 15.91 -9.17 3.46
CA ALA A 176 16.40 -9.09 4.84
C ALA A 176 16.11 -10.36 5.66
N PRO A 177 14.88 -10.93 5.70
CA PRO A 177 14.60 -12.17 6.42
C PRO A 177 15.39 -13.37 5.90
N ALA A 178 15.62 -13.46 4.60
CA ALA A 178 16.38 -14.56 4.00
C ALA A 178 17.86 -14.52 4.41
N ILE A 179 18.46 -13.32 4.45
CA ILE A 179 19.83 -13.12 4.91
C ILE A 179 19.96 -13.44 6.40
N VAL A 180 19.03 -12.94 7.22
CA VAL A 180 19.02 -13.17 8.67
C VAL A 180 18.87 -14.65 8.98
N ALA A 181 18.07 -15.40 8.22
CA ALA A 181 17.91 -16.85 8.42
C ALA A 181 19.20 -17.65 8.27
N GLY A 182 20.20 -17.12 7.54
CA GLY A 182 21.50 -17.76 7.31
C GLY A 182 22.67 -17.16 8.07
N THR A 183 22.44 -16.18 8.96
CA THR A 183 23.50 -15.43 9.66
C THR A 183 23.17 -15.20 11.13
N ASP A 184 24.14 -14.72 11.90
CA ASP A 184 23.94 -14.27 13.29
C ASP A 184 23.56 -12.77 13.37
N LEU A 185 22.95 -12.23 12.32
CA LEU A 185 22.45 -10.87 12.30
C LEU A 185 21.04 -10.79 12.89
N LEU A 186 20.74 -9.66 13.52
CA LEU A 186 19.39 -9.26 13.86
C LEU A 186 18.84 -8.31 12.79
N CYS A 187 17.54 -8.32 12.60
CA CYS A 187 16.83 -7.23 11.90
C CYS A 187 15.61 -6.79 12.70
N THR A 188 15.27 -5.51 12.62
CA THR A 188 14.03 -4.95 13.21
C THR A 188 13.19 -4.37 12.09
N LEU A 189 12.07 -5.02 11.82
CA LEU A 189 11.22 -4.79 10.64
C LEU A 189 9.73 -4.84 11.03
N PRO A 190 8.79 -4.49 10.14
CA PRO A 190 7.37 -4.63 10.39
C PRO A 190 6.98 -6.06 10.79
N ARG A 191 6.28 -6.17 11.91
CA ARG A 191 5.98 -7.46 12.54
C ARG A 191 5.15 -8.39 11.66
N ARG A 192 4.10 -7.84 11.00
CA ARG A 192 3.23 -8.66 10.13
C ARG A 192 4.02 -9.34 9.01
N MET A 193 4.99 -8.63 8.43
CA MET A 193 5.88 -9.17 7.42
C MET A 193 6.76 -10.29 8.00
N LEU A 194 7.40 -10.07 9.15
CA LEU A 194 8.27 -11.05 9.79
C LEU A 194 7.53 -12.33 10.15
N LEU A 195 6.24 -12.25 10.53
CA LEU A 195 5.41 -13.42 10.86
C LEU A 195 5.28 -14.43 9.70
N ARG A 196 5.56 -14.03 8.47
CA ARG A 196 5.61 -14.96 7.33
C ARG A 196 6.87 -15.86 7.33
N PHE A 197 7.84 -15.56 8.16
CA PHE A 197 9.14 -16.24 8.23
C PHE A 197 9.33 -17.03 9.54
N THR A 198 8.27 -17.31 10.29
CA THR A 198 8.32 -17.99 11.59
C THR A 198 8.92 -19.40 11.56
N GLN A 199 8.98 -20.01 10.40
CA GLN A 199 9.64 -21.33 10.25
C GLN A 199 11.17 -21.24 10.33
N THR A 200 11.75 -20.12 9.92
CA THR A 200 13.21 -19.91 9.87
C THR A 200 13.72 -18.88 10.88
N LEU A 201 12.84 -18.03 11.40
CA LEU A 201 13.19 -16.94 12.32
C LEU A 201 12.46 -17.07 13.65
N ASP A 202 13.16 -16.67 14.73
CA ASP A 202 12.56 -16.31 16.01
C ASP A 202 12.25 -14.83 16.02
N ILE A 203 11.01 -14.47 16.40
CA ILE A 203 10.48 -13.10 16.31
C ILE A 203 10.03 -12.67 17.70
N PHE A 204 10.50 -11.52 18.15
CA PHE A 204 10.23 -10.97 19.48
C PHE A 204 10.08 -9.45 19.44
N PRO A 205 9.50 -8.81 20.48
CA PRO A 205 9.43 -7.36 20.57
C PRO A 205 10.84 -6.74 20.62
N PRO A 206 11.09 -5.60 19.97
CA PRO A 206 12.33 -4.86 20.17
C PRO A 206 12.41 -4.33 21.61
N PRO A 207 13.61 -4.22 22.22
CA PRO A 207 13.75 -3.74 23.59
C PRO A 207 13.70 -2.20 23.72
N LEU A 208 12.97 -1.55 22.84
CA LEU A 208 12.72 -0.11 22.83
C LEU A 208 11.34 0.17 22.28
N ASP A 209 10.73 1.25 22.74
CA ASP A 209 9.44 1.69 22.23
C ASP A 209 9.61 2.36 20.87
N LEU A 210 8.89 1.87 19.90
CA LEU A 210 8.83 2.41 18.55
C LEU A 210 7.38 2.79 18.21
N PRO A 211 7.15 3.93 17.55
CA PRO A 211 5.81 4.30 17.14
C PRO A 211 5.20 3.26 16.19
N PRO A 212 3.88 3.12 16.18
CA PRO A 212 3.19 2.21 15.28
C PRO A 212 3.39 2.61 13.83
N ILE A 213 3.39 1.61 12.96
CA ILE A 213 3.41 1.80 11.50
C ILE A 213 1.96 1.88 11.04
N VAL A 214 1.56 3.02 10.49
CA VAL A 214 0.21 3.20 9.93
C VAL A 214 0.30 3.10 8.42
N ILE A 215 -0.26 2.04 7.85
CA ILE A 215 -0.36 1.85 6.39
C ILE A 215 -1.71 2.38 5.93
N GLY A 216 -1.66 3.29 4.97
CA GLY A 216 -2.81 3.88 4.31
C GLY A 216 -2.81 3.64 2.81
N MET A 217 -3.95 3.86 2.19
CA MET A 217 -4.08 4.03 0.75
C MET A 217 -4.37 5.49 0.44
N TYR A 218 -3.82 5.96 -0.67
CA TYR A 218 -3.88 7.35 -1.11
C TYR A 218 -4.26 7.40 -2.58
N TRP A 219 -5.13 8.34 -2.97
CA TRP A 219 -5.52 8.53 -4.36
C TRP A 219 -5.71 10.00 -4.69
N HIS A 220 -5.59 10.33 -5.98
CA HIS A 220 -5.83 11.69 -6.47
C HIS A 220 -7.33 12.03 -6.34
N PRO A 221 -7.72 13.25 -5.88
CA PRO A 221 -9.11 13.65 -5.68
C PRO A 221 -10.02 13.44 -6.89
N LYS A 222 -9.52 13.60 -8.13
CA LYS A 222 -10.27 13.36 -9.37
C LYS A 222 -10.84 11.93 -9.45
N ASN A 223 -10.16 10.96 -8.83
CA ASN A 223 -10.56 9.54 -8.84
C ASN A 223 -11.51 9.19 -7.68
N SER A 224 -11.90 10.17 -6.83
CA SER A 224 -12.75 9.91 -5.66
C SER A 224 -14.12 9.38 -6.05
N GLN A 225 -14.67 9.85 -7.19
CA GLN A 225 -15.97 9.44 -7.71
C GLN A 225 -15.84 8.41 -8.84
N ASP A 226 -14.64 8.08 -9.33
CA ASP A 226 -14.43 7.02 -10.32
C ASP A 226 -14.90 5.67 -9.76
N PRO A 227 -15.94 5.02 -10.34
CA PRO A 227 -16.48 3.76 -9.84
C PRO A 227 -15.45 2.63 -9.85
N ALA A 228 -14.52 2.61 -10.81
CA ALA A 228 -13.47 1.60 -10.91
C ALA A 228 -12.43 1.78 -9.79
N ASN A 229 -11.99 3.02 -9.53
CA ASN A 229 -11.08 3.32 -8.43
C ASN A 229 -11.75 3.05 -7.06
N ARG A 230 -13.05 3.34 -6.92
CA ARG A 230 -13.82 3.03 -5.71
C ARG A 230 -13.85 1.52 -5.45
N TRP A 231 -14.14 0.73 -6.47
CA TRP A 231 -14.12 -0.72 -6.40
C TRP A 231 -12.74 -1.26 -5.96
N LEU A 232 -11.64 -0.76 -6.55
CA LEU A 232 -10.28 -1.15 -6.16
C LEU A 232 -9.99 -0.83 -4.68
N ARG A 233 -10.41 0.34 -4.19
CA ARG A 233 -10.27 0.72 -2.78
C ARG A 233 -11.02 -0.22 -1.83
N GLU A 234 -12.19 -0.69 -2.24
CA GLU A 234 -12.97 -1.67 -1.48
C GLU A 234 -12.27 -3.03 -1.43
N GLN A 235 -11.67 -3.47 -2.56
CA GLN A 235 -10.85 -4.69 -2.57
C GLN A 235 -9.62 -4.58 -1.65
N LEU A 236 -8.93 -3.44 -1.65
CA LEU A 236 -7.79 -3.19 -0.74
C LEU A 236 -8.21 -3.22 0.73
N LEU A 237 -9.36 -2.66 1.09
CA LEU A 237 -9.88 -2.69 2.46
C LEU A 237 -10.22 -4.11 2.90
N GLN A 238 -10.85 -4.90 2.03
CA GLN A 238 -11.17 -6.30 2.32
C GLN A 238 -9.90 -7.14 2.50
N ALA A 239 -8.91 -6.98 1.61
CA ALA A 239 -7.62 -7.65 1.72
C ALA A 239 -6.89 -7.28 3.02
N ALA A 240 -6.94 -6.02 3.43
CA ALA A 240 -6.34 -5.55 4.68
C ALA A 240 -7.05 -6.11 5.92
N GLY A 241 -8.38 -6.23 5.91
CA GLY A 241 -9.18 -6.74 7.02
C GLY A 241 -9.01 -8.24 7.28
N ARG A 242 -8.67 -9.04 6.26
CA ARG A 242 -8.42 -10.49 6.39
C ARG A 242 -7.03 -10.84 6.92
N GLN A 243 -6.17 -9.85 7.10
CA GLN A 243 -4.79 -10.01 7.60
C GLN A 243 -4.69 -9.86 9.14
N VAL A 244 -5.82 -9.79 9.85
CA VAL A 244 -5.89 -9.68 11.31
C VAL A 244 -5.84 -11.04 11.99
#